data_3db30ecea0d4bf024eb39cc3075f44a9
#
_entry.id   3db30ecea0d4bf024eb39cc3075f44a9
#
_cell.length_a   1.000
_cell.length_b   1.000
_cell.length_c   1.000
_cell.angle_alpha   90.00
_cell.angle_beta   90.00
_cell.angle_gamma   90.00
#
_symmetry.space_group_name_H-M   'P 1'
#
loop_
_entity.id
_entity.type
_entity.pdbx_description
1 polymer ?
#
loop_
_entity_poly.entity_id
_entity_poly.type
_entity_poly.pdbx_seq_one_letter_code
_entity_poly.pdbx_strand_id
1 'polypeptide(L)'
;MVGVMYPKIKEETMERVVKFLKEAETYYLATVDGDQPHVRPFGTVNVFEGRLYIQTGKVKDVSKQIHANPKVEICAFKNGEWLRVAGELVEDDRIEARQSMLDAYPSLAKMYSADDGNTEVFYFKDATATFSSFTKDPEVVTF
;
A
#
# COMPACT_ATOMS: atom_id res chain seq x y z
N MET A 1 -23.02 -2.48 20.05
CA MET A 1 -23.33 -3.24 18.83
C MET A 1 -22.52 -2.74 17.64
N VAL A 2 -22.59 -1.45 17.36
CA VAL A 2 -21.84 -0.85 16.23
C VAL A 2 -20.34 -1.08 16.40
N GLY A 3 -19.78 -0.94 17.62
CA GLY A 3 -18.35 -1.16 17.86
C GLY A 3 -17.84 -2.55 17.55
N VAL A 4 -18.72 -3.57 17.68
CA VAL A 4 -18.34 -4.96 17.38
C VAL A 4 -18.17 -5.19 15.88
N MET A 5 -18.85 -4.39 15.05
CA MET A 5 -18.82 -4.54 13.60
C MET A 5 -17.61 -3.85 12.95
N TYR A 6 -17.05 -2.84 13.58
CA TYR A 6 -15.99 -2.03 12.99
C TYR A 6 -14.73 -2.81 12.58
N PRO A 7 -14.14 -3.69 13.43
CA PRO A 7 -12.97 -4.45 13.00
C PRO A 7 -13.22 -5.29 11.76
N LYS A 8 -14.39 -5.93 11.69
CA LYS A 8 -14.80 -6.75 10.55
C LYS A 8 -14.97 -5.90 9.28
N ILE A 9 -15.58 -4.70 9.41
CA ILE A 9 -15.73 -3.77 8.28
C ILE A 9 -14.37 -3.34 7.75
N LYS A 10 -13.41 -3.03 8.65
CA LYS A 10 -12.04 -2.66 8.25
C LYS A 10 -11.34 -3.81 7.52
N GLU A 11 -11.47 -5.04 8.02
CA GLU A 11 -10.90 -6.21 7.39
C GLU A 11 -11.47 -6.42 5.98
N GLU A 12 -12.80 -6.33 5.83
CA GLU A 12 -13.47 -6.47 4.55
C GLU A 12 -13.01 -5.39 3.57
N THR A 13 -12.84 -4.15 4.04
CA THR A 13 -12.34 -3.04 3.24
C THR A 13 -10.92 -3.31 2.76
N MET A 14 -10.03 -3.75 3.67
CA MET A 14 -8.65 -4.07 3.31
C MET A 14 -8.58 -5.22 2.31
N GLU A 15 -9.37 -6.27 2.51
CA GLU A 15 -9.42 -7.40 1.58
C GLU A 15 -9.84 -6.96 0.18
N ARG A 16 -10.82 -6.07 0.09
CA ARG A 16 -11.30 -5.52 -1.18
C ARG A 16 -10.20 -4.69 -1.88
N VAL A 17 -9.51 -3.85 -1.13
CA VAL A 17 -8.39 -3.05 -1.63
C VAL A 17 -7.27 -3.95 -2.14
N VAL A 18 -6.84 -4.93 -1.34
CA VAL A 18 -5.78 -5.86 -1.71
C VAL A 18 -6.15 -6.65 -2.96
N LYS A 19 -7.37 -7.15 -3.02
CA LYS A 19 -7.86 -7.89 -4.20
C LYS A 19 -7.77 -7.04 -5.46
N PHE A 20 -8.23 -5.78 -5.39
CA PHE A 20 -8.17 -4.87 -6.53
C PHE A 20 -6.73 -4.64 -6.99
N LEU A 21 -5.83 -4.36 -6.05
CA LEU A 21 -4.42 -4.09 -6.36
C LEU A 21 -3.73 -5.32 -6.96
N LYS A 22 -4.00 -6.51 -6.43
CA LYS A 22 -3.43 -7.75 -6.97
C LYS A 22 -3.95 -8.07 -8.37
N GLU A 23 -5.22 -7.86 -8.62
CA GLU A 23 -5.82 -8.08 -9.94
C GLU A 23 -5.34 -7.05 -10.97
N ALA A 24 -5.11 -5.82 -10.54
CA ALA A 24 -4.51 -4.80 -11.41
C ALA A 24 -3.02 -5.05 -11.67
N GLU A 25 -2.35 -5.81 -10.81
CA GLU A 25 -0.93 -6.16 -10.83
C GLU A 25 -0.01 -4.97 -10.57
N THR A 26 -0.18 -3.87 -11.28
CA THR A 26 0.60 -2.65 -11.08
C THR A 26 -0.29 -1.56 -10.53
N TYR A 27 0.19 -0.86 -9.52
CA TYR A 27 -0.39 0.40 -9.06
C TYR A 27 0.71 1.47 -9.07
N TYR A 28 0.29 2.72 -9.02
CA TYR A 28 1.22 3.85 -9.07
C TYR A 28 1.19 4.57 -7.73
N LEU A 29 2.38 4.78 -7.16
CA LEU A 29 2.55 5.45 -5.87
C LEU A 29 3.01 6.87 -6.10
N ALA A 30 2.24 7.83 -5.60
CA ALA A 30 2.59 9.25 -5.62
C ALA A 30 3.15 9.68 -4.27
N THR A 31 4.26 10.39 -4.30
CA THR A 31 4.92 11.00 -3.15
C THR A 31 5.18 12.48 -3.42
N VAL A 32 5.59 13.21 -2.41
CA VAL A 32 5.94 14.63 -2.54
C VAL A 32 7.39 14.83 -2.12
N ASP A 33 8.15 15.53 -2.94
CA ASP A 33 9.51 15.97 -2.65
C ASP A 33 9.51 17.50 -2.63
N GLY A 34 9.44 18.09 -1.43
CA GLY A 34 9.18 19.52 -1.30
C GLY A 34 7.79 19.86 -1.83
N ASP A 35 7.72 20.62 -2.91
CA ASP A 35 6.47 20.95 -3.61
C ASP A 35 6.33 20.20 -4.94
N GLN A 36 7.26 19.26 -5.25
CA GLN A 36 7.22 18.50 -6.49
C GLN A 36 6.61 17.12 -6.25
N PRO A 37 5.46 16.81 -6.86
CA PRO A 37 4.93 15.45 -6.82
C PRO A 37 5.73 14.51 -7.72
N HIS A 38 5.89 13.27 -7.27
CA HIS A 38 6.51 12.20 -8.05
C HIS A 38 5.61 10.99 -8.06
N VAL A 39 5.64 10.23 -9.15
CA VAL A 39 4.85 8.99 -9.28
C VAL A 39 5.69 7.91 -9.94
N ARG A 40 5.53 6.66 -9.51
CA ARG A 40 6.23 5.50 -10.05
C ARG A 40 5.40 4.24 -9.87
N PRO A 41 5.64 3.19 -10.69
CA PRO A 41 4.93 1.92 -10.55
C PRO A 41 5.44 1.12 -9.35
N PHE A 42 4.50 0.45 -8.69
CA PHE A 42 4.73 -0.52 -7.62
C PHE A 42 3.93 -1.78 -7.93
N GLY A 43 4.36 -2.92 -7.39
CA GLY A 43 3.68 -4.19 -7.64
C GLY A 43 3.47 -5.06 -6.40
N THR A 44 3.86 -4.61 -5.21
CA THR A 44 3.75 -5.41 -3.99
C THR A 44 2.66 -4.89 -3.09
N VAL A 45 1.87 -5.79 -2.53
CA VAL A 45 0.87 -5.48 -1.52
C VAL A 45 0.62 -6.72 -0.67
N ASN A 46 0.56 -6.56 0.63
CA ASN A 46 0.36 -7.66 1.56
C ASN A 46 -0.39 -7.18 2.81
N VAL A 47 -1.19 -8.06 3.40
CA VAL A 47 -1.80 -7.80 4.69
C VAL A 47 -1.01 -8.57 5.74
N PHE A 48 -0.57 -7.87 6.78
CA PHE A 48 0.16 -8.46 7.90
C PHE A 48 -0.32 -7.79 9.18
N GLU A 49 -0.71 -8.59 10.17
CA GLU A 49 -1.25 -8.12 11.45
C GLU A 49 -2.35 -7.06 11.30
N GLY A 50 -3.25 -7.27 10.33
CA GLY A 50 -4.40 -6.40 10.12
C GLY A 50 -4.09 -5.07 9.45
N ARG A 51 -2.91 -4.90 8.84
CA ARG A 51 -2.49 -3.68 8.14
C ARG A 51 -2.09 -3.98 6.71
N LEU A 52 -2.22 -2.99 5.86
CA LEU A 52 -1.86 -3.10 4.45
C LEU A 52 -0.44 -2.59 4.24
N TYR A 53 0.43 -3.47 3.76
CA TYR A 53 1.85 -3.19 3.56
C TYR A 53 2.22 -3.09 2.10
N ILE A 54 3.20 -2.23 1.81
CA ILE A 54 3.91 -2.15 0.53
C ILE A 54 5.41 -2.23 0.81
N GLN A 55 6.19 -2.55 -0.23
CA GLN A 55 7.64 -2.80 -0.07
C GLN A 55 8.45 -1.98 -1.06
N THR A 56 9.58 -1.48 -0.60
CA THR A 56 10.61 -0.84 -1.42
C THR A 56 12.01 -1.15 -0.89
N GLY A 57 13.03 -0.51 -1.44
CA GLY A 57 14.41 -0.59 -0.96
C GLY A 57 14.87 0.76 -0.42
N LYS A 58 15.62 0.75 0.67
CA LYS A 58 16.08 1.96 1.35
C LYS A 58 16.95 2.85 0.48
N VAL A 59 17.64 2.29 -0.53
CA VAL A 59 18.49 3.06 -1.43
C VAL A 59 17.73 3.89 -2.46
N LYS A 60 16.42 3.63 -2.62
CA LYS A 60 15.61 4.32 -3.64
C LYS A 60 15.16 5.69 -3.17
N ASP A 61 15.02 6.62 -4.12
CA ASP A 61 14.53 7.98 -3.82
C ASP A 61 13.14 7.98 -3.19
N VAL A 62 12.27 7.05 -3.58
CA VAL A 62 10.94 6.94 -3.01
C VAL A 62 10.99 6.71 -1.50
N SER A 63 11.94 5.92 -1.01
CA SER A 63 12.13 5.72 0.43
C SER A 63 12.45 7.03 1.14
N LYS A 64 13.39 7.80 0.58
CA LYS A 64 13.78 9.10 1.13
C LYS A 64 12.59 10.07 1.15
N GLN A 65 11.78 10.07 0.09
CA GLN A 65 10.62 10.94 -0.02
C GLN A 65 9.56 10.58 1.03
N ILE A 66 9.29 9.30 1.23
CA ILE A 66 8.32 8.83 2.24
C ILE A 66 8.79 9.20 3.65
N HIS A 67 10.07 9.03 3.95
CA HIS A 67 10.60 9.40 5.28
C HIS A 67 10.53 10.90 5.53
N ALA A 68 10.70 11.73 4.50
CA ALA A 68 10.61 13.19 4.62
C ALA A 68 9.16 13.65 4.70
N ASN A 69 8.25 13.01 3.95
CA ASN A 69 6.82 13.31 3.96
C ASN A 69 6.04 12.00 3.78
N PRO A 70 5.42 11.50 4.84
CA PRO A 70 4.75 10.19 4.80
C PRO A 70 3.42 10.18 4.05
N LYS A 71 2.89 11.33 3.66
CA LYS A 71 1.62 11.42 2.94
C LYS A 71 1.79 10.95 1.51
N VAL A 72 0.99 9.98 1.12
CA VAL A 72 1.07 9.35 -0.20
C VAL A 72 -0.33 9.08 -0.74
N GLU A 73 -0.38 8.79 -2.04
CA GLU A 73 -1.57 8.25 -2.66
C GLU A 73 -1.17 7.19 -3.67
N ILE A 74 -1.90 6.09 -3.70
CA ILE A 74 -1.75 5.09 -4.75
C ILE A 74 -2.96 5.10 -5.66
N CYS A 75 -2.75 4.69 -6.92
CA CYS A 75 -3.83 4.58 -7.91
C CYS A 75 -3.60 3.33 -8.77
N ALA A 76 -4.68 2.55 -8.96
CA ALA A 76 -4.68 1.41 -9.85
C ALA A 76 -5.93 1.45 -10.73
N PHE A 77 -5.80 0.99 -11.97
CA PHE A 77 -6.89 0.95 -12.94
C PHE A 77 -7.11 -0.49 -13.42
N LYS A 78 -8.36 -0.92 -13.49
CA LYS A 78 -8.72 -2.26 -13.93
C LYS A 78 -10.16 -2.27 -14.45
N ASN A 79 -10.35 -2.72 -15.69
CA ASN A 79 -11.68 -2.95 -16.28
C ASN A 79 -12.63 -1.75 -16.15
N GLY A 80 -12.15 -0.54 -16.45
CA GLY A 80 -12.98 0.67 -16.42
C GLY A 80 -13.23 1.22 -15.02
N GLU A 81 -12.63 0.61 -14.00
CA GLU A 81 -12.70 1.09 -12.62
C GLU A 81 -11.31 1.49 -12.14
N TRP A 82 -11.25 2.43 -11.22
CA TRP A 82 -9.97 2.75 -10.58
C TRP A 82 -10.13 2.90 -9.08
N LEU A 83 -9.05 2.56 -8.39
CA LEU A 83 -8.94 2.65 -6.95
C LEU A 83 -7.86 3.67 -6.60
N ARG A 84 -8.18 4.61 -5.71
CA ARG A 84 -7.17 5.46 -5.09
C ARG A 84 -7.18 5.21 -3.59
N VAL A 85 -6.00 5.13 -3.01
CA VAL A 85 -5.84 5.01 -1.55
C VAL A 85 -4.90 6.11 -1.10
N ALA A 86 -5.41 7.06 -0.34
CA ALA A 86 -4.63 8.15 0.25
C ALA A 86 -4.43 7.87 1.73
N GLY A 87 -3.23 8.13 2.23
CA GLY A 87 -2.93 7.92 3.65
C GLY A 87 -1.50 8.28 3.98
N GLU A 88 -1.07 7.88 5.15
CA GLU A 88 0.31 8.03 5.59
C GLU A 88 0.99 6.67 5.63
N LEU A 89 2.24 6.60 5.18
CA LEU A 89 3.04 5.39 5.26
C LEU A 89 3.93 5.43 6.49
N VAL A 90 3.91 4.34 7.24
CA VAL A 90 4.74 4.15 8.44
C VAL A 90 5.65 2.95 8.23
N GLU A 91 6.95 3.16 8.42
CA GLU A 91 7.91 2.05 8.32
C GLU A 91 7.70 1.07 9.48
N ASP A 92 7.66 -0.23 9.16
CA ASP A 92 7.71 -1.30 10.15
C ASP A 92 9.08 -1.95 10.06
N ASP A 93 9.95 -1.65 11.03
CA ASP A 93 11.34 -2.09 11.02
C ASP A 93 11.53 -3.50 11.62
N ARG A 94 10.44 -4.26 11.82
CA ARG A 94 10.55 -5.62 12.32
C ARG A 94 10.87 -6.60 11.19
N ILE A 95 11.75 -7.53 11.48
CA ILE A 95 12.12 -8.56 10.50
C ILE A 95 10.91 -9.41 10.08
N GLU A 96 9.98 -9.66 10.99
CA GLU A 96 8.76 -10.43 10.71
C GLU A 96 7.90 -9.77 9.64
N ALA A 97 7.81 -8.43 9.68
CA ALA A 97 7.04 -7.68 8.68
C ALA A 97 7.70 -7.76 7.30
N ARG A 98 9.02 -7.60 7.24
CA ARG A 98 9.77 -7.74 5.99
C ARG A 98 9.66 -9.15 5.43
N GLN A 99 9.82 -10.15 6.28
CA GLN A 99 9.73 -11.54 5.87
C GLN A 99 8.33 -11.91 5.36
N SER A 100 7.28 -11.38 5.97
CA SER A 100 5.90 -11.60 5.53
C SER A 100 5.70 -11.15 4.08
N MET A 101 6.26 -10.00 3.71
CA MET A 101 6.19 -9.50 2.33
C MET A 101 6.95 -10.39 1.36
N LEU A 102 8.15 -10.84 1.74
CA LEU A 102 8.95 -11.72 0.91
C LEU A 102 8.29 -13.10 0.73
N ASP A 103 7.63 -13.60 1.77
CA ASP A 103 6.87 -14.86 1.67
C ASP A 103 5.69 -14.72 0.70
N ALA A 104 5.05 -13.54 0.65
CA ALA A 104 3.95 -13.26 -0.27
C ALA A 104 4.43 -13.14 -1.73
N TYR A 105 5.69 -12.76 -1.93
CA TYR A 105 6.28 -12.58 -3.26
C TYR A 105 7.63 -13.29 -3.35
N PRO A 106 7.64 -14.62 -3.50
CA PRO A 106 8.91 -15.38 -3.50
C PRO A 106 9.93 -14.93 -4.54
N SER A 107 9.47 -14.35 -5.66
CA SER A 107 10.38 -13.83 -6.69
C SER A 107 11.26 -12.68 -6.19
N LEU A 108 10.84 -11.96 -5.14
CA LEU A 108 11.65 -10.90 -4.55
C LEU A 108 12.92 -11.43 -3.88
N ALA A 109 12.95 -12.70 -3.50
CA ALA A 109 14.12 -13.29 -2.86
C ALA A 109 15.37 -13.31 -3.76
N LYS A 110 15.20 -13.06 -5.05
CA LYS A 110 16.33 -12.91 -5.99
C LYS A 110 17.08 -11.59 -5.81
N MET A 111 16.41 -10.58 -5.23
CA MET A 111 16.95 -9.22 -5.08
C MET A 111 16.98 -8.74 -3.65
N TYR A 112 16.15 -9.31 -2.79
CA TYR A 112 15.95 -8.84 -1.42
C TYR A 112 15.97 -10.01 -0.44
N SER A 113 16.42 -9.73 0.80
CA SER A 113 16.23 -10.61 1.93
C SER A 113 15.80 -9.76 3.14
N ALA A 114 15.17 -10.38 4.11
CA ALA A 114 14.63 -9.65 5.27
C ALA A 114 15.72 -8.97 6.11
N ASP A 115 16.95 -9.46 6.03
CA ASP A 115 18.12 -8.98 6.77
C ASP A 115 19.18 -8.30 5.91
N ASP A 116 18.84 -7.89 4.68
CA ASP A 116 19.82 -7.31 3.75
C ASP A 116 20.17 -5.84 4.04
N GLY A 117 19.51 -5.21 5.02
CA GLY A 117 19.71 -3.81 5.33
C GLY A 117 19.13 -2.84 4.30
N ASN A 118 18.44 -3.34 3.28
CA ASN A 118 17.85 -2.55 2.20
C ASN A 118 16.33 -2.74 2.08
N THR A 119 15.83 -3.96 2.28
CA THR A 119 14.39 -4.24 2.23
C THR A 119 13.64 -3.41 3.24
N GLU A 120 12.61 -2.70 2.78
CA GLU A 120 11.84 -1.80 3.63
C GLU A 120 10.36 -1.99 3.36
N VAL A 121 9.57 -2.15 4.40
CA VAL A 121 8.12 -2.25 4.30
C VAL A 121 7.45 -1.15 5.09
N PHE A 122 6.36 -0.63 4.52
CA PHE A 122 5.53 0.41 5.13
C PHE A 122 4.10 -0.09 5.20
N TYR A 123 3.39 0.31 6.25
CA TYR A 123 1.95 0.10 6.29
C TYR A 123 1.20 1.43 6.20
N PHE A 124 -0.03 1.37 5.68
CA PHE A 124 -0.92 2.53 5.61
C PHE A 124 -1.55 2.82 6.96
N LYS A 125 -1.49 4.08 7.36
CA LYS A 125 -2.14 4.64 8.53
C LYS A 125 -3.15 5.69 8.06
N ASP A 126 -4.35 5.66 8.65
CA ASP A 126 -5.42 6.64 8.38
C ASP A 126 -5.73 6.69 6.87
N ALA A 127 -5.98 5.53 6.28
CA ALA A 127 -6.17 5.41 4.85
C ALA A 127 -7.62 5.64 4.43
N THR A 128 -7.79 6.32 3.30
CA THR A 128 -9.07 6.50 2.62
C THR A 128 -8.97 5.88 1.24
N ALA A 129 -9.80 4.88 0.96
CA ALA A 129 -9.88 4.23 -0.34
C ALA A 129 -11.11 4.71 -1.08
N THR A 130 -10.93 5.12 -2.33
CA THR A 130 -12.02 5.58 -3.20
C THR A 130 -12.08 4.69 -4.44
N PHE A 131 -13.19 3.98 -4.60
CA PHE A 131 -13.46 3.15 -5.78
C PHE A 131 -14.32 3.97 -6.75
N SER A 132 -13.85 4.16 -7.96
CA SER A 132 -14.47 5.02 -8.98
C SER A 132 -14.66 4.30 -10.29
N SER A 133 -15.63 4.77 -11.09
CA SER A 133 -15.84 4.34 -12.46
C SER A 133 -16.48 5.50 -13.23
N PHE A 134 -16.66 5.33 -14.55
CA PHE A 134 -17.33 6.34 -15.36
C PHE A 134 -18.85 6.31 -15.25
N THR A 135 -19.41 5.26 -14.65
CA THR A 135 -20.85 5.00 -14.67
C THR A 135 -21.51 4.99 -13.30
N LYS A 136 -20.72 4.91 -12.23
CA LYS A 136 -21.25 4.83 -10.85
C LYS A 136 -20.69 5.96 -9.99
N ASP A 137 -21.42 6.32 -8.95
CA ASP A 137 -20.94 7.25 -7.95
C ASP A 137 -19.72 6.65 -7.23
N PRO A 138 -18.73 7.47 -6.86
CA PRO A 138 -17.58 6.99 -6.08
C PRO A 138 -18.02 6.39 -4.75
N GLU A 139 -17.37 5.29 -4.37
CA GLU A 139 -17.54 4.69 -3.06
C GLU A 139 -16.31 4.95 -2.22
N VAL A 140 -16.47 5.58 -1.07
CA VAL A 140 -15.37 5.99 -0.19
C VAL A 140 -15.42 5.16 1.09
N VAL A 141 -14.33 4.49 1.39
CA VAL A 141 -14.18 3.69 2.61
C VAL A 141 -12.86 4.01 3.29
N THR A 142 -12.79 3.81 4.60
CA THR A 142 -11.58 4.10 5.40
C THR A 142 -11.09 2.85 6.11
N PHE A 143 -9.80 2.81 6.36
CA PHE A 143 -9.21 1.72 7.13
C PHE A 143 -7.89 2.13 7.81
#